data_f7f7436d618fad2fc09597df30d8f616
#
_entry.id   f7f7436d618fad2fc09597df30d8f616
#
_cell.length_a   1.000
_cell.length_b   1.000
_cell.length_c   1.000
_cell.angle_alpha   90.00
_cell.angle_beta   90.00
_cell.angle_gamma   90.00
#
_symmetry.space_group_name_H-M   'P 1'
#
loop_
_entity.id
_entity.type
_entity.pdbx_description
1 polymer ?
#
loop_
_entity_poly.entity_id
_entity_poly.type
_entity_poly.pdbx_seq_one_letter_code
_entity_poly.pdbx_strand_id
1 'polypeptide(L)'
;MQRRAFLKIGTAAAIGTLAAPTILRAQSRPVIKVGLGPQQPTQADTKRVWEPIYKLVCDRAGADLHLNVANDWAGIAVAIANEQVDVAQMGPWGYVLAKANGGARPINMMLVNGNPYYKALIVGRPDLKIASFPDGAKGLSMQMLDSGSTSGWLVPTYFLRQRGIEPKTFFGRYAEGASAAAAQMATINGQVDLATGWDTHRNTMIKNGMMKADSNQVIWESDPLPNECVVVRKGLDQALADRLQTAFNSLSEDEKKLLPPPYSGFISTTHQPYEVLEKMGRELGVLKVSS
;
A
#
# COMPACT_ATOMS: atom_id res chain seq x y z
N MET A 1 62.65 -85.03 13.02
CA MET A 1 62.77 -83.75 12.27
C MET A 1 61.37 -83.22 12.07
N GLN A 2 60.93 -82.24 12.92
CA GLN A 2 59.60 -81.76 12.93
C GLN A 2 59.53 -80.42 12.19
N ARG A 3 58.61 -80.25 11.23
CA ARG A 3 58.28 -78.99 10.56
C ARG A 3 57.06 -78.39 11.23
N ARG A 4 57.25 -77.25 11.80
CA ARG A 4 56.16 -76.41 12.40
C ARG A 4 55.53 -75.59 11.28
N ALA A 5 54.21 -75.75 11.09
CA ALA A 5 53.41 -74.92 10.23
C ALA A 5 52.86 -73.71 11.05
N PHE A 6 53.11 -72.49 10.57
CA PHE A 6 52.58 -71.28 11.12
C PHE A 6 51.19 -70.95 10.47
N LEU A 7 50.12 -70.97 11.27
CA LEU A 7 48.85 -70.43 10.86
C LEU A 7 48.92 -68.92 10.92
N LYS A 8 48.67 -68.27 9.81
CA LYS A 8 48.36 -66.80 9.81
C LYS A 8 46.86 -66.57 9.99
N ILE A 9 46.48 -65.98 11.12
CA ILE A 9 45.13 -65.53 11.39
C ILE A 9 45.04 -64.10 10.77
N GLY A 10 44.25 -63.96 9.71
CA GLY A 10 43.92 -62.67 9.13
C GLY A 10 42.77 -61.98 9.91
N THR A 11 43.06 -60.89 10.57
CA THR A 11 42.06 -60.05 11.25
C THR A 11 41.38 -59.17 10.19
N ALA A 12 40.12 -59.44 9.86
CA ALA A 12 39.27 -58.58 9.07
C ALA A 12 38.78 -57.41 9.95
N ALA A 13 39.28 -56.22 9.75
CA ALA A 13 38.79 -55.00 10.35
C ALA A 13 37.49 -54.59 9.66
N ALA A 14 36.34 -54.76 10.31
CA ALA A 14 35.06 -54.19 9.85
C ALA A 14 35.06 -52.69 10.14
N ILE A 15 35.19 -51.88 9.06
CA ILE A 15 35.01 -50.43 9.10
C ILE A 15 33.49 -50.16 9.20
N GLY A 16 32.98 -49.99 10.40
CA GLY A 16 31.62 -49.49 10.64
C GLY A 16 31.55 -48.02 10.26
N THR A 17 30.90 -47.71 9.14
CA THR A 17 30.51 -46.32 8.81
C THR A 17 29.47 -45.84 9.81
N LEU A 18 29.90 -45.05 10.79
CA LEU A 18 29.03 -44.30 11.65
C LEU A 18 28.31 -43.25 10.78
N ALA A 19 27.06 -43.51 10.38
CA ALA A 19 26.18 -42.52 9.79
C ALA A 19 25.88 -41.49 10.90
N ALA A 20 26.56 -40.33 10.84
CA ALA A 20 26.24 -39.20 11.70
C ALA A 20 24.79 -38.75 11.38
N PRO A 21 23.93 -38.60 12.38
CA PRO A 21 22.61 -38.04 12.12
C PRO A 21 22.77 -36.64 11.54
N THR A 22 22.33 -36.47 10.32
CA THR A 22 22.15 -35.13 9.72
C THR A 22 21.10 -34.43 10.57
N ILE A 23 21.53 -33.56 11.48
CA ILE A 23 20.65 -32.64 12.18
C ILE A 23 20.11 -31.71 11.08
N LEU A 24 18.88 -31.98 10.59
CA LEU A 24 18.13 -31.01 9.85
C LEU A 24 17.95 -29.79 10.79
N ARG A 25 18.81 -28.80 10.64
CA ARG A 25 18.56 -27.49 11.23
C ARG A 25 17.24 -27.03 10.63
N ALA A 26 16.19 -27.00 11.43
CA ALA A 26 14.97 -26.31 11.08
C ALA A 26 15.39 -24.88 10.68
N GLN A 27 15.34 -24.58 9.40
CA GLN A 27 15.71 -23.26 8.88
C GLN A 27 14.67 -22.31 9.47
N SER A 28 15.10 -21.42 10.38
CA SER A 28 14.19 -20.43 10.98
C SER A 28 13.55 -19.65 9.85
N ARG A 29 12.22 -19.56 9.88
CA ARG A 29 11.48 -18.79 8.88
C ARG A 29 11.96 -17.33 8.91
N PRO A 30 12.20 -16.69 7.77
CA PRO A 30 12.57 -15.29 7.74
C PRO A 30 11.41 -14.44 8.29
N VAL A 31 11.72 -13.41 9.07
CA VAL A 31 10.73 -12.42 9.51
C VAL A 31 10.58 -11.37 8.42
N ILE A 32 9.35 -11.17 7.94
CA ILE A 32 9.00 -10.14 6.97
C ILE A 32 8.36 -8.96 7.70
N LYS A 33 9.00 -7.81 7.58
CA LYS A 33 8.46 -6.54 8.09
C LYS A 33 7.50 -5.97 7.06
N VAL A 34 6.21 -6.00 7.37
CA VAL A 34 5.16 -5.42 6.52
C VAL A 34 4.77 -4.06 7.06
N GLY A 35 4.72 -3.05 6.19
CA GLY A 35 4.25 -1.71 6.50
C GLY A 35 2.93 -1.39 5.82
N LEU A 36 2.04 -0.74 6.54
CA LEU A 36 0.74 -0.27 6.03
C LEU A 36 0.65 1.24 6.18
N GLY A 37 -0.05 1.90 5.24
CA GLY A 37 -0.54 3.27 5.42
C GLY A 37 -1.71 3.33 6.41
N PRO A 38 -2.13 4.54 6.85
CA PRO A 38 -3.23 4.74 7.80
C PRO A 38 -4.59 4.52 7.11
N GLN A 39 -5.10 3.30 7.19
CA GLN A 39 -6.35 2.87 6.53
C GLN A 39 -7.59 3.01 7.42
N GLN A 40 -7.41 3.00 8.74
CA GLN A 40 -8.45 3.14 9.75
C GLN A 40 -8.15 4.36 10.64
N PRO A 41 -9.11 4.81 11.47
CA PRO A 41 -8.91 5.96 12.34
C PRO A 41 -7.70 5.86 13.29
N THR A 42 -7.35 4.64 13.70
CA THR A 42 -6.16 4.39 14.53
C THR A 42 -5.22 3.36 13.89
N GLN A 43 -3.94 3.41 14.24
CA GLN A 43 -2.97 2.39 13.84
C GLN A 43 -3.35 0.99 14.36
N ALA A 44 -3.87 0.91 15.59
CA ALA A 44 -4.32 -0.34 16.18
C ALA A 44 -5.48 -0.96 15.40
N ASP A 45 -6.44 -0.15 14.96
CA ASP A 45 -7.55 -0.62 14.13
C ASP A 45 -7.07 -1.05 12.75
N THR A 46 -6.17 -0.29 12.11
CA THR A 46 -5.56 -0.69 10.85
C THR A 46 -4.85 -2.04 10.99
N LYS A 47 -4.02 -2.21 12.02
CA LYS A 47 -3.34 -3.47 12.29
C LYS A 47 -4.34 -4.59 12.47
N ARG A 48 -5.33 -4.44 13.34
CA ARG A 48 -6.33 -5.46 13.67
C ARG A 48 -7.08 -5.98 12.44
N VAL A 49 -7.45 -5.11 11.50
CA VAL A 49 -8.23 -5.53 10.32
C VAL A 49 -7.38 -6.13 9.20
N TRP A 50 -6.08 -5.79 9.13
CA TRP A 50 -5.18 -6.27 8.08
C TRP A 50 -4.28 -7.44 8.50
N GLU A 51 -4.01 -7.62 9.79
CA GLU A 51 -3.12 -8.66 10.30
C GLU A 51 -3.53 -10.08 9.86
N PRO A 52 -4.84 -10.46 9.85
CA PRO A 52 -5.24 -11.82 9.47
C PRO A 52 -4.83 -12.18 8.04
N ILE A 53 -5.04 -11.29 7.07
CA ILE A 53 -4.69 -11.57 5.67
C ILE A 53 -3.17 -11.56 5.46
N TYR A 54 -2.42 -10.63 6.07
CA TYR A 54 -0.96 -10.61 5.96
C TYR A 54 -0.31 -11.80 6.65
N LYS A 55 -0.87 -12.25 7.78
CA LYS A 55 -0.41 -13.49 8.44
C LYS A 55 -0.57 -14.70 7.53
N LEU A 56 -1.75 -14.88 6.92
CA LEU A 56 -2.01 -15.97 5.98
C LEU A 56 -1.03 -15.94 4.80
N VAL A 57 -0.80 -14.76 4.20
CA VAL A 57 0.10 -14.59 3.06
C VAL A 57 1.55 -14.89 3.44
N CYS A 58 2.03 -14.38 4.58
CA CYS A 58 3.39 -14.65 5.06
C CYS A 58 3.57 -16.13 5.39
N ASP A 59 2.59 -16.77 6.03
CA ASP A 59 2.63 -18.20 6.33
C ASP A 59 2.77 -19.05 5.06
N ARG A 60 2.01 -18.73 4.00
CA ARG A 60 2.11 -19.39 2.70
C ARG A 60 3.46 -19.14 2.01
N ALA A 61 4.00 -17.95 2.16
CA ALA A 61 5.31 -17.62 1.62
C ALA A 61 6.47 -18.24 2.42
N GLY A 62 6.20 -18.90 3.55
CA GLY A 62 7.20 -19.52 4.42
C GLY A 62 7.95 -18.50 5.28
N ALA A 63 7.30 -17.41 5.68
CA ALA A 63 7.86 -16.32 6.48
C ALA A 63 7.00 -16.02 7.72
N ASP A 64 7.58 -15.37 8.71
CA ASP A 64 6.88 -14.87 9.89
C ASP A 64 6.56 -13.37 9.70
N LEU A 65 5.37 -12.94 10.12
CA LEU A 65 4.89 -11.58 9.96
C LEU A 65 5.35 -10.68 11.12
N HIS A 66 5.90 -9.51 10.77
CA HIS A 66 6.00 -8.35 11.68
C HIS A 66 5.28 -7.16 11.03
N LEU A 67 4.08 -6.80 11.54
CA LEU A 67 3.22 -5.78 10.94
C LEU A 67 3.35 -4.43 11.65
N ASN A 68 3.64 -3.39 10.86
CA ASN A 68 3.74 -1.99 11.30
C ASN A 68 2.73 -1.12 10.53
N VAL A 69 2.26 -0.06 11.17
CA VAL A 69 1.38 0.94 10.55
C VAL A 69 2.04 2.31 10.65
N ALA A 70 2.18 3.01 9.53
CA ALA A 70 2.72 4.37 9.48
C ALA A 70 1.68 5.39 9.97
N ASN A 71 2.16 6.58 10.38
CA ASN A 71 1.29 7.67 10.82
C ASN A 71 0.56 8.36 9.65
N ASP A 72 1.20 8.39 8.48
CA ASP A 72 0.71 9.03 7.26
C ASP A 72 1.17 8.28 5.99
N TRP A 73 0.65 8.66 4.84
CA TRP A 73 0.96 8.02 3.56
C TRP A 73 2.38 8.33 3.07
N ALA A 74 2.94 9.47 3.42
CA ALA A 74 4.33 9.79 3.10
C ALA A 74 5.30 8.92 3.90
N GLY A 75 5.00 8.68 5.17
CA GLY A 75 5.82 7.88 6.08
C GLY A 75 6.03 6.45 5.62
N ILE A 76 4.98 5.79 5.07
CA ILE A 76 5.16 4.42 4.57
C ILE A 76 6.05 4.37 3.31
N ALA A 77 5.98 5.38 2.44
CA ALA A 77 6.87 5.47 1.27
C ALA A 77 8.33 5.67 1.70
N VAL A 78 8.57 6.48 2.73
CA VAL A 78 9.90 6.67 3.34
C VAL A 78 10.40 5.38 4.00
N ALA A 79 9.55 4.68 4.73
CA ALA A 79 9.93 3.46 5.44
C ALA A 79 10.43 2.35 4.50
N ILE A 80 9.75 2.12 3.37
CA ILE A 80 10.19 1.10 2.41
C ILE A 80 11.40 1.57 1.59
N ALA A 81 11.49 2.84 1.25
CA ALA A 81 12.62 3.39 0.53
C ALA A 81 13.94 3.29 1.35
N ASN A 82 13.85 3.37 2.68
CA ASN A 82 14.97 3.22 3.61
C ASN A 82 15.10 1.79 4.18
N GLU A 83 14.44 0.81 3.59
CA GLU A 83 14.49 -0.62 3.97
C GLU A 83 14.09 -0.90 5.44
N GLN A 84 13.31 0.00 6.06
CA GLN A 84 12.76 -0.20 7.42
C GLN A 84 11.65 -1.26 7.43
N VAL A 85 10.99 -1.46 6.27
CA VAL A 85 10.05 -2.55 5.99
C VAL A 85 10.46 -3.27 4.70
N ASP A 86 10.12 -4.56 4.60
CA ASP A 86 10.44 -5.41 3.46
C ASP A 86 9.34 -5.37 2.39
N VAL A 87 8.10 -5.26 2.85
CA VAL A 87 6.88 -5.21 2.06
C VAL A 87 6.04 -4.03 2.55
N ALA A 88 5.37 -3.33 1.64
CA ALA A 88 4.44 -2.29 2.06
C ALA A 88 3.17 -2.31 1.20
N GLN A 89 2.03 -2.01 1.83
CA GLN A 89 0.79 -1.66 1.15
C GLN A 89 0.63 -0.15 1.18
N MET A 90 0.47 0.46 0.03
CA MET A 90 0.42 1.91 -0.06
C MET A 90 -0.38 2.39 -1.27
N GLY A 91 -0.76 3.66 -1.21
CA GLY A 91 -1.38 4.33 -2.35
C GLY A 91 -0.43 4.42 -3.54
N PRO A 92 -0.96 4.54 -4.75
CA PRO A 92 -0.19 4.55 -5.99
C PRO A 92 0.94 5.59 -6.05
N TRP A 93 0.70 6.80 -5.57
CA TRP A 93 1.71 7.85 -5.49
C TRP A 93 2.82 7.52 -4.47
N GLY A 94 2.44 6.98 -3.32
CA GLY A 94 3.40 6.48 -2.33
C GLY A 94 4.36 5.46 -2.92
N TYR A 95 3.86 4.55 -3.77
CA TYR A 95 4.70 3.61 -4.51
C TYR A 95 5.66 4.32 -5.48
N VAL A 96 5.19 5.30 -6.25
CA VAL A 96 6.05 6.05 -7.18
C VAL A 96 7.18 6.74 -6.43
N LEU A 97 6.89 7.35 -5.28
CA LEU A 97 7.91 7.94 -4.39
C LEU A 97 8.89 6.89 -3.85
N ALA A 98 8.39 5.74 -3.41
CA ALA A 98 9.21 4.63 -2.90
C ALA A 98 10.12 4.04 -3.99
N LYS A 99 9.62 3.92 -5.23
CA LYS A 99 10.41 3.51 -6.41
C LYS A 99 11.51 4.51 -6.69
N ALA A 100 11.19 5.80 -6.76
CA ALA A 100 12.16 6.84 -7.10
C ALA A 100 13.28 6.99 -6.04
N ASN A 101 12.94 6.85 -4.76
CA ASN A 101 13.87 7.08 -3.66
C ASN A 101 14.61 5.82 -3.18
N GLY A 102 14.03 4.63 -3.35
CA GLY A 102 14.57 3.37 -2.82
C GLY A 102 14.53 2.20 -3.81
N GLY A 103 14.02 2.40 -5.04
CA GLY A 103 13.94 1.32 -6.03
C GLY A 103 12.93 0.22 -5.67
N ALA A 104 11.91 0.54 -4.87
CA ALA A 104 10.82 -0.38 -4.58
C ALA A 104 10.09 -0.80 -5.86
N ARG A 105 9.56 -2.01 -5.90
CA ARG A 105 8.80 -2.54 -7.04
C ARG A 105 7.45 -3.11 -6.59
N PRO A 106 6.38 -2.94 -7.39
CA PRO A 106 5.08 -3.49 -7.05
C PRO A 106 5.04 -4.98 -7.39
N ILE A 107 4.30 -5.74 -6.63
CA ILE A 107 4.03 -7.16 -6.90
C ILE A 107 2.54 -7.41 -7.14
N ASN A 108 1.66 -6.75 -6.40
CA ASN A 108 0.22 -6.89 -6.55
C ASN A 108 -0.47 -5.53 -6.55
N MET A 109 -1.59 -5.42 -7.28
CA MET A 109 -2.57 -4.35 -7.19
C MET A 109 -3.80 -4.88 -6.47
N MET A 110 -4.40 -4.05 -5.63
CA MET A 110 -5.60 -4.40 -4.89
C MET A 110 -6.86 -4.21 -5.72
N LEU A 111 -7.83 -5.07 -5.50
CA LEU A 111 -9.17 -4.97 -6.08
C LEU A 111 -10.15 -4.42 -5.03
N VAL A 112 -10.93 -3.45 -5.42
CA VAL A 112 -12.04 -2.90 -4.63
C VAL A 112 -13.35 -3.24 -5.34
N ASN A 113 -14.19 -4.09 -4.75
CA ASN A 113 -15.37 -4.64 -5.37
C ASN A 113 -15.10 -5.23 -6.78
N GLY A 114 -13.96 -5.93 -6.93
CA GLY A 114 -13.51 -6.51 -8.20
C GLY A 114 -12.85 -5.53 -9.17
N ASN A 115 -12.78 -4.22 -8.86
CA ASN A 115 -12.23 -3.20 -9.74
C ASN A 115 -10.80 -2.81 -9.33
N PRO A 116 -9.81 -2.83 -10.24
CA PRO A 116 -8.45 -2.36 -9.99
C PRO A 116 -8.28 -0.83 -10.08
N TYR A 117 -9.34 -0.07 -10.35
CA TYR A 117 -9.31 1.39 -10.51
C TYR A 117 -10.29 2.08 -9.55
N TYR A 118 -9.95 3.32 -9.22
CA TYR A 118 -10.76 4.22 -8.40
C TYR A 118 -10.63 5.67 -8.91
N LYS A 119 -11.38 6.62 -8.36
CA LYS A 119 -11.32 8.04 -8.74
C LYS A 119 -10.99 8.92 -7.55
N ALA A 120 -10.13 9.93 -7.77
CA ALA A 120 -9.97 11.04 -6.85
C ALA A 120 -11.23 11.93 -6.90
N LEU A 121 -11.60 12.46 -5.74
CA LEU A 121 -12.72 13.35 -5.57
C LEU A 121 -12.28 14.67 -4.92
N ILE A 122 -12.94 15.75 -5.33
CA ILE A 122 -13.11 16.94 -4.50
C ILE A 122 -14.59 16.98 -4.13
N VAL A 123 -14.87 17.03 -2.84
CA VAL A 123 -16.23 17.14 -2.29
C VAL A 123 -16.44 18.52 -1.69
N GLY A 124 -17.65 19.00 -1.73
CA GLY A 124 -18.07 20.25 -1.12
C GLY A 124 -19.12 20.05 -0.04
N ARG A 125 -19.26 21.01 0.88
CA ARG A 125 -20.37 21.01 1.85
C ARG A 125 -21.72 20.98 1.11
N PRO A 126 -22.79 20.44 1.72
CA PRO A 126 -24.03 20.11 1.01
C PRO A 126 -24.76 21.33 0.42
N ASP A 127 -24.60 22.47 1.03
CA ASP A 127 -25.23 23.74 0.62
C ASP A 127 -24.35 24.62 -0.29
N LEU A 128 -23.14 24.14 -0.65
CA LEU A 128 -22.20 24.88 -1.48
C LEU A 128 -22.77 25.11 -2.88
N LYS A 129 -22.83 26.37 -3.30
CA LYS A 129 -23.24 26.77 -4.66
C LYS A 129 -22.06 27.37 -5.38
N ILE A 130 -21.52 26.63 -6.34
CA ILE A 130 -20.49 27.09 -7.26
C ILE A 130 -20.95 26.84 -8.69
N ALA A 131 -20.73 27.81 -9.57
CA ALA A 131 -21.17 27.71 -10.96
C ALA A 131 -20.34 26.70 -11.76
N SER A 132 -19.05 26.60 -11.44
CA SER A 132 -18.10 25.70 -12.10
C SER A 132 -16.88 25.45 -11.19
N PHE A 133 -16.21 24.34 -11.40
CA PHE A 133 -14.93 24.05 -10.74
C PHE A 133 -13.84 23.98 -11.82
N PRO A 134 -12.66 24.62 -11.59
CA PRO A 134 -12.20 25.25 -10.35
C PRO A 134 -12.62 26.72 -10.14
N ASP A 135 -13.02 27.45 -11.18
CA ASP A 135 -13.15 28.92 -11.17
C ASP A 135 -14.05 29.44 -10.04
N GLY A 136 -15.20 28.81 -9.86
CA GLY A 136 -16.15 29.16 -8.79
C GLY A 136 -15.67 28.83 -7.37
N ALA A 137 -14.53 28.17 -7.23
CA ALA A 137 -13.96 27.79 -5.93
C ALA A 137 -12.91 28.79 -5.41
N LYS A 138 -12.61 29.88 -6.17
CA LYS A 138 -11.63 30.88 -5.73
C LYS A 138 -12.04 31.51 -4.40
N GLY A 139 -11.09 31.56 -3.47
CA GLY A 139 -11.32 32.13 -2.13
C GLY A 139 -12.05 31.24 -1.13
N LEU A 140 -12.56 30.08 -1.55
CA LEU A 140 -13.15 29.09 -0.64
C LEU A 140 -12.06 28.43 0.22
N SER A 141 -12.49 27.77 1.30
CA SER A 141 -11.59 26.96 2.12
C SER A 141 -11.44 25.54 1.54
N MET A 142 -10.21 25.02 1.55
CA MET A 142 -9.85 23.69 1.03
C MET A 142 -9.07 22.90 2.08
N GLN A 143 -9.51 21.68 2.36
CA GLN A 143 -8.77 20.66 3.11
C GLN A 143 -8.26 19.58 2.19
N MET A 144 -6.94 19.45 2.09
CA MET A 144 -6.27 18.38 1.36
C MET A 144 -5.76 17.32 2.34
N LEU A 145 -5.51 16.11 1.84
CA LEU A 145 -4.80 15.05 2.56
C LEU A 145 -3.30 15.33 2.58
N ASP A 146 -2.49 14.43 3.13
CA ASP A 146 -1.04 14.59 3.16
C ASP A 146 -0.41 14.45 1.75
N SER A 147 0.82 14.97 1.59
CA SER A 147 1.53 15.03 0.30
C SER A 147 1.92 13.66 -0.28
N GLY A 148 1.81 12.59 0.49
CA GLY A 148 1.95 11.20 0.01
C GLY A 148 0.69 10.62 -0.58
N SER A 149 -0.46 11.31 -0.45
CA SER A 149 -1.74 10.84 -0.96
C SER A 149 -1.90 11.06 -2.46
N THR A 150 -2.28 10.01 -3.19
CA THR A 150 -2.57 10.09 -4.63
C THR A 150 -3.78 10.97 -4.91
N SER A 151 -4.94 10.54 -4.42
CA SER A 151 -6.25 11.18 -4.69
C SER A 151 -6.52 12.40 -3.82
N GLY A 152 -5.88 12.45 -2.66
CA GLY A 152 -6.07 13.54 -1.70
C GLY A 152 -5.10 14.70 -1.89
N TRP A 153 -4.02 14.52 -2.67
CA TRP A 153 -3.03 15.58 -2.86
C TRP A 153 -2.48 15.64 -4.29
N LEU A 154 -1.84 14.56 -4.82
CA LEU A 154 -1.14 14.61 -6.11
C LEU A 154 -2.09 14.99 -7.25
N VAL A 155 -3.15 14.21 -7.44
CA VAL A 155 -4.05 14.31 -8.60
C VAL A 155 -4.85 15.63 -8.59
N PRO A 156 -5.48 16.07 -7.49
CA PRO A 156 -6.13 17.37 -7.46
C PRO A 156 -5.15 18.54 -7.59
N THR A 157 -3.94 18.46 -7.02
CA THR A 157 -2.89 19.47 -7.21
C THR A 157 -2.49 19.57 -8.69
N TYR A 158 -2.25 18.40 -9.32
CA TYR A 158 -1.93 18.36 -10.75
C TYR A 158 -3.03 18.97 -11.61
N PHE A 159 -4.29 18.60 -11.37
CA PHE A 159 -5.43 19.16 -12.08
C PHE A 159 -5.51 20.69 -12.00
N LEU A 160 -5.26 21.26 -10.81
CA LEU A 160 -5.26 22.71 -10.59
C LEU A 160 -4.06 23.39 -11.27
N ARG A 161 -2.85 22.83 -11.10
CA ARG A 161 -1.62 23.37 -11.69
C ARG A 161 -1.62 23.36 -13.21
N GLN A 162 -2.19 22.34 -13.85
CA GLN A 162 -2.37 22.30 -15.32
C GLN A 162 -3.26 23.44 -15.85
N ARG A 163 -4.01 24.11 -14.97
CA ARG A 163 -4.86 25.27 -15.25
C ARG A 163 -4.24 26.61 -14.79
N GLY A 164 -2.95 26.58 -14.43
CA GLY A 164 -2.25 27.75 -13.90
C GLY A 164 -2.66 28.15 -12.49
N ILE A 165 -3.36 27.28 -11.77
CA ILE A 165 -3.86 27.54 -10.42
C ILE A 165 -2.88 26.97 -9.39
N GLU A 166 -2.34 27.86 -8.54
CA GLU A 166 -1.58 27.47 -7.34
C GLU A 166 -2.54 27.29 -6.16
N PRO A 167 -2.75 26.06 -5.66
CA PRO A 167 -3.77 25.81 -4.63
C PRO A 167 -3.62 26.69 -3.37
N LYS A 168 -2.38 26.88 -2.89
CA LYS A 168 -2.10 27.62 -1.65
C LYS A 168 -2.49 29.10 -1.69
N THR A 169 -2.53 29.69 -2.89
CA THR A 169 -2.88 31.10 -3.07
C THR A 169 -4.25 31.29 -3.69
N PHE A 170 -4.80 30.23 -4.29
CA PHE A 170 -6.11 30.26 -4.93
C PHE A 170 -7.25 30.14 -3.89
N PHE A 171 -7.10 29.23 -2.91
CA PHE A 171 -8.05 29.05 -1.83
C PHE A 171 -7.80 30.08 -0.73
N GLY A 172 -8.87 30.64 -0.16
CA GLY A 172 -8.79 31.63 0.92
C GLY A 172 -8.23 31.06 2.21
N ARG A 173 -8.50 29.78 2.48
CA ARG A 173 -7.87 28.97 3.54
C ARG A 173 -7.51 27.62 2.93
N TYR A 174 -6.26 27.24 3.04
CA TYR A 174 -5.75 25.98 2.53
C TYR A 174 -5.02 25.23 3.64
N ALA A 175 -5.36 23.97 3.83
CA ALA A 175 -4.71 23.08 4.78
C ALA A 175 -4.44 21.70 4.17
N GLU A 176 -3.37 21.06 4.62
CA GLU A 176 -2.96 19.70 4.23
C GLU A 176 -2.87 18.80 5.47
N GLY A 177 -2.79 17.48 5.28
CA GLY A 177 -2.48 16.52 6.33
C GLY A 177 -3.68 15.92 7.06
N ALA A 178 -4.91 16.19 6.62
CA ALA A 178 -6.07 15.52 7.21
C ALA A 178 -6.13 14.03 6.83
N SER A 179 -6.72 13.19 7.69
CA SER A 179 -7.16 11.87 7.29
C SER A 179 -8.37 11.97 6.35
N ALA A 180 -8.60 10.95 5.51
CA ALA A 180 -9.71 10.95 4.56
C ALA A 180 -11.07 11.12 5.26
N ALA A 181 -11.29 10.43 6.38
CA ALA A 181 -12.53 10.56 7.15
C ALA A 181 -12.68 11.96 7.74
N ALA A 182 -11.63 12.54 8.34
CA ALA A 182 -11.65 13.89 8.88
C ALA A 182 -11.93 14.94 7.80
N ALA A 183 -11.35 14.81 6.61
CA ALA A 183 -11.57 15.71 5.48
C ALA A 183 -13.04 15.68 5.01
N GLN A 184 -13.63 14.48 4.88
CA GLN A 184 -15.06 14.32 4.56
C GLN A 184 -15.94 14.95 5.63
N MET A 185 -15.69 14.65 6.91
CA MET A 185 -16.48 15.19 8.02
C MET A 185 -16.36 16.71 8.17
N ALA A 186 -15.21 17.29 7.82
CA ALA A 186 -15.03 18.74 7.85
C ALA A 186 -15.96 19.48 6.86
N THR A 187 -16.23 18.90 5.67
CA THR A 187 -17.22 19.47 4.74
C THR A 187 -18.65 19.30 5.24
N ILE A 188 -18.96 18.13 5.81
CA ILE A 188 -20.30 17.82 6.35
C ILE A 188 -20.66 18.79 7.51
N ASN A 189 -19.68 19.08 8.36
CA ASN A 189 -19.85 19.95 9.52
C ASN A 189 -19.67 21.45 9.19
N GLY A 190 -19.47 21.81 7.92
CA GLY A 190 -19.29 23.21 7.50
C GLY A 190 -17.97 23.86 7.98
N GLN A 191 -17.01 23.06 8.42
CA GLN A 191 -15.69 23.56 8.89
C GLN A 191 -14.81 24.00 7.72
N VAL A 192 -15.00 23.39 6.54
CA VAL A 192 -14.38 23.76 5.27
C VAL A 192 -15.40 23.70 4.15
N ASP A 193 -15.19 24.49 3.09
CA ASP A 193 -16.06 24.46 1.91
C ASP A 193 -15.83 23.25 1.04
N LEU A 194 -14.55 22.88 0.86
CA LEU A 194 -14.10 21.81 -0.01
C LEU A 194 -13.10 20.88 0.71
N ALA A 195 -13.14 19.61 0.36
CA ALA A 195 -12.12 18.66 0.80
C ALA A 195 -11.81 17.63 -0.30
N THR A 196 -10.61 17.07 -0.26
CA THR A 196 -10.20 15.98 -1.16
C THR A 196 -10.48 14.61 -0.55
N GLY A 197 -10.57 13.60 -1.41
CA GLY A 197 -10.80 12.20 -1.03
C GLY A 197 -10.84 11.29 -2.25
N TRP A 198 -11.56 10.19 -2.13
CA TRP A 198 -11.78 9.27 -3.25
C TRP A 198 -13.13 8.55 -3.14
N ASP A 199 -13.61 8.09 -4.28
CA ASP A 199 -14.96 7.53 -4.48
C ASP A 199 -15.24 6.31 -3.60
N THR A 200 -14.34 5.34 -3.56
CA THR A 200 -14.54 4.08 -2.81
C THR A 200 -14.58 4.31 -1.30
N HIS A 201 -13.80 5.27 -0.76
CA HIS A 201 -13.85 5.65 0.65
C HIS A 201 -15.18 6.33 0.99
N ARG A 202 -15.57 7.35 0.17
CA ARG A 202 -16.85 8.03 0.35
C ARG A 202 -18.03 7.04 0.32
N ASN A 203 -18.05 6.13 -0.64
CA ASN A 203 -19.07 5.08 -0.76
C ASN A 203 -19.08 4.14 0.45
N THR A 204 -17.90 3.81 1.00
CA THR A 204 -17.78 2.98 2.20
C THR A 204 -18.34 3.72 3.45
N MET A 205 -18.07 5.01 3.60
CA MET A 205 -18.65 5.82 4.68
C MET A 205 -20.19 5.85 4.59
N ILE A 206 -20.74 5.99 3.39
CA ILE A 206 -22.19 5.95 3.17
C ILE A 206 -22.75 4.56 3.51
N LYS A 207 -22.15 3.50 2.99
CA LYS A 207 -22.56 2.11 3.25
C LYS A 207 -22.55 1.75 4.73
N ASN A 208 -21.57 2.27 5.48
CA ASN A 208 -21.43 2.03 6.92
C ASN A 208 -22.27 2.98 7.78
N GLY A 209 -23.10 3.84 7.19
CA GLY A 209 -23.97 4.78 7.91
C GLY A 209 -23.22 5.93 8.60
N MET A 210 -21.94 6.14 8.28
CA MET A 210 -21.13 7.24 8.82
C MET A 210 -21.56 8.60 8.24
N MET A 211 -22.16 8.60 7.05
CA MET A 211 -22.75 9.76 6.38
C MET A 211 -23.87 9.32 5.44
N LYS A 212 -24.75 10.25 5.05
CA LYS A 212 -25.71 10.05 3.96
C LYS A 212 -25.11 10.48 2.63
N ALA A 213 -25.70 10.03 1.52
CA ALA A 213 -25.21 10.36 0.18
C ALA A 213 -25.27 11.88 -0.14
N ASP A 214 -26.22 12.59 0.47
CA ASP A 214 -26.45 14.03 0.37
C ASP A 214 -25.75 14.86 1.45
N SER A 215 -25.01 14.24 2.37
CA SER A 215 -24.28 14.96 3.45
C SER A 215 -23.14 15.84 2.92
N ASN A 216 -22.62 15.53 1.75
CA ASN A 216 -21.73 16.39 0.95
C ASN A 216 -21.98 16.13 -0.53
N GLN A 217 -21.52 17.02 -1.39
CA GLN A 217 -21.68 16.88 -2.84
C GLN A 217 -20.32 16.64 -3.52
N VAL A 218 -20.30 15.82 -4.58
CA VAL A 218 -19.12 15.67 -5.43
C VAL A 218 -19.04 16.86 -6.37
N ILE A 219 -17.97 17.63 -6.24
CA ILE A 219 -17.70 18.84 -7.03
C ILE A 219 -16.85 18.51 -8.26
N TRP A 220 -15.92 17.58 -8.11
CA TRP A 220 -15.03 17.14 -9.17
C TRP A 220 -14.59 15.69 -8.94
N GLU A 221 -14.39 14.96 -10.04
CA GLU A 221 -13.78 13.64 -10.05
C GLU A 221 -12.70 13.53 -11.12
N SER A 222 -11.70 12.71 -10.87
CA SER A 222 -10.61 12.43 -11.83
C SER A 222 -11.01 11.37 -12.85
N ASP A 223 -10.17 11.20 -13.88
CA ASP A 223 -10.09 9.96 -14.62
C ASP A 223 -9.76 8.78 -13.69
N PRO A 224 -10.03 7.52 -14.12
CA PRO A 224 -9.68 6.35 -13.34
C PRO A 224 -8.18 6.27 -13.03
N LEU A 225 -7.86 5.99 -11.78
CA LEU A 225 -6.50 5.84 -11.24
C LEU A 225 -6.26 4.37 -10.88
N PRO A 226 -5.05 3.81 -11.05
CA PRO A 226 -4.74 2.49 -10.55
C PRO A 226 -4.91 2.44 -9.03
N ASN A 227 -5.40 1.31 -8.51
CA ASN A 227 -5.63 1.17 -7.07
C ASN A 227 -4.33 0.97 -6.29
N GLU A 228 -4.43 0.92 -4.96
CA GLU A 228 -3.32 0.64 -4.05
C GLU A 228 -2.55 -0.61 -4.46
N CYS A 229 -1.28 -0.66 -4.14
CA CYS A 229 -0.43 -1.79 -4.44
C CYS A 229 0.32 -2.31 -3.21
N VAL A 230 0.64 -3.60 -3.28
CA VAL A 230 1.64 -4.23 -2.43
C VAL A 230 2.98 -4.12 -3.16
N VAL A 231 3.95 -3.56 -2.50
CA VAL A 231 5.30 -3.33 -3.03
C VAL A 231 6.34 -4.03 -2.15
N VAL A 232 7.47 -4.35 -2.74
CA VAL A 232 8.63 -4.91 -2.04
C VAL A 232 9.83 -3.99 -2.21
N ARG A 233 10.72 -3.93 -1.18
CA ARG A 233 11.94 -3.16 -1.26
C ARG A 233 12.89 -3.72 -2.32
N LYS A 234 13.82 -2.93 -2.81
CA LYS A 234 14.78 -3.28 -3.88
C LYS A 234 15.57 -4.57 -3.59
N GLY A 235 16.08 -4.73 -2.38
CA GLY A 235 16.92 -5.85 -1.99
C GLY A 235 16.19 -7.08 -1.43
N LEU A 236 14.84 -7.15 -1.52
CA LEU A 236 14.13 -8.35 -1.09
C LEU A 236 14.47 -9.53 -2.03
N ASP A 237 14.73 -10.71 -1.42
CA ASP A 237 14.96 -11.94 -2.16
C ASP A 237 13.85 -12.20 -3.18
N GLN A 238 14.23 -12.46 -4.45
CA GLN A 238 13.26 -12.60 -5.53
C GLN A 238 12.35 -13.80 -5.34
N ALA A 239 12.88 -14.93 -4.90
CA ALA A 239 12.08 -16.13 -4.69
C ALA A 239 11.05 -15.93 -3.57
N LEU A 240 11.40 -15.15 -2.53
CA LEU A 240 10.46 -14.78 -1.47
C LEU A 240 9.38 -13.82 -2.00
N ALA A 241 9.76 -12.83 -2.79
CA ALA A 241 8.80 -11.91 -3.42
C ALA A 241 7.81 -12.64 -4.34
N ASP A 242 8.28 -13.64 -5.11
CA ASP A 242 7.44 -14.45 -5.99
C ASP A 242 6.47 -15.33 -5.19
N ARG A 243 6.92 -15.89 -4.04
CA ARG A 243 6.02 -16.63 -3.14
C ARG A 243 4.96 -15.72 -2.51
N LEU A 244 5.32 -14.50 -2.10
CA LEU A 244 4.37 -13.51 -1.59
C LEU A 244 3.34 -13.14 -2.66
N GLN A 245 3.80 -12.83 -3.89
CA GLN A 245 2.91 -12.52 -5.02
C GLN A 245 1.92 -13.66 -5.31
N THR A 246 2.44 -14.90 -5.35
CA THR A 246 1.63 -16.10 -5.54
C THR A 246 0.62 -16.28 -4.42
N ALA A 247 1.02 -16.06 -3.16
CA ALA A 247 0.14 -16.18 -2.00
C ALA A 247 -1.03 -15.18 -2.05
N PHE A 248 -0.77 -13.92 -2.46
CA PHE A 248 -1.83 -12.93 -2.67
C PHE A 248 -2.78 -13.31 -3.80
N ASN A 249 -2.26 -13.83 -4.91
CA ASN A 249 -3.08 -14.19 -6.08
C ASN A 249 -3.90 -15.47 -5.90
N SER A 250 -3.50 -16.33 -4.97
CA SER A 250 -4.12 -17.65 -4.74
C SER A 250 -5.13 -17.68 -3.58
N LEU A 251 -5.60 -16.52 -3.13
CA LEU A 251 -6.62 -16.45 -2.09
C LEU A 251 -7.93 -17.06 -2.59
N SER A 252 -8.46 -18.05 -1.85
CA SER A 252 -9.80 -18.59 -2.09
C SER A 252 -10.89 -17.57 -1.74
N GLU A 253 -12.11 -17.78 -2.17
CA GLU A 253 -13.25 -16.91 -1.87
C GLU A 253 -13.51 -16.79 -0.34
N ASP A 254 -13.25 -17.84 0.44
CA ASP A 254 -13.36 -17.79 1.89
C ASP A 254 -12.24 -16.97 2.53
N GLU A 255 -11.03 -17.05 2.01
CA GLU A 255 -9.90 -16.28 2.50
C GLU A 255 -9.97 -14.80 2.14
N LYS A 256 -10.57 -14.47 1.00
CA LYS A 256 -10.87 -13.08 0.65
C LYS A 256 -11.81 -12.40 1.64
N LYS A 257 -12.58 -13.14 2.44
CA LYS A 257 -13.39 -12.61 3.54
C LYS A 257 -12.55 -12.06 4.72
N LEU A 258 -11.26 -12.38 4.77
CA LEU A 258 -10.32 -11.76 5.72
C LEU A 258 -9.93 -10.33 5.31
N LEU A 259 -10.17 -9.93 4.07
CA LEU A 259 -9.94 -8.56 3.62
C LEU A 259 -10.98 -7.63 4.23
N PRO A 260 -10.56 -6.46 4.75
CA PRO A 260 -11.52 -5.47 5.21
C PRO A 260 -12.31 -4.93 4.00
N PRO A 261 -13.66 -4.84 4.09
CA PRO A 261 -14.43 -4.20 3.02
C PRO A 261 -13.98 -2.75 2.77
N PRO A 262 -13.94 -2.29 1.52
CA PRO A 262 -14.49 -2.91 0.30
C PRO A 262 -13.47 -3.72 -0.52
N TYR A 263 -12.31 -4.07 0.04
CA TYR A 263 -11.29 -4.85 -0.68
C TYR A 263 -11.78 -6.27 -0.96
N SER A 264 -11.48 -6.78 -2.15
CA SER A 264 -12.04 -8.03 -2.66
C SER A 264 -11.00 -9.00 -3.24
N GLY A 265 -9.73 -8.65 -3.22
CA GLY A 265 -8.66 -9.49 -3.73
C GLY A 265 -7.48 -8.71 -4.27
N PHE A 266 -6.61 -9.43 -4.96
CA PHE A 266 -5.37 -8.91 -5.55
C PHE A 266 -5.19 -9.45 -6.97
N ILE A 267 -4.49 -8.68 -7.81
CA ILE A 267 -3.98 -9.12 -9.11
C ILE A 267 -2.50 -8.79 -9.20
N SER A 268 -1.74 -9.58 -9.96
CA SER A 268 -0.34 -9.22 -10.27
C SER A 268 -0.28 -7.88 -10.99
N THR A 269 0.74 -7.08 -10.68
CA THR A 269 0.94 -5.79 -11.34
C THR A 269 2.42 -5.52 -11.61
N THR A 270 2.64 -4.53 -12.46
CA THR A 270 3.96 -3.98 -12.80
C THR A 270 3.95 -2.47 -12.57
N HIS A 271 5.03 -1.79 -12.94
CA HIS A 271 5.09 -0.32 -12.87
C HIS A 271 4.15 0.38 -13.87
N GLN A 272 3.88 -0.23 -15.00
CA GLN A 272 3.18 0.39 -16.14
C GLN A 272 1.87 1.12 -15.77
N PRO A 273 0.94 0.55 -14.96
CA PRO A 273 -0.28 1.28 -14.57
C PRO A 273 -0.02 2.58 -13.78
N TYR A 274 1.15 2.71 -13.14
CA TYR A 274 1.51 3.84 -12.27
C TYR A 274 2.31 4.94 -12.97
N GLU A 275 2.69 4.75 -14.24
CA GLU A 275 3.47 5.73 -15.04
C GLU A 275 2.76 7.08 -15.16
N VAL A 276 1.43 7.08 -15.21
CA VAL A 276 0.64 8.32 -15.23
C VAL A 276 0.91 9.18 -14.00
N LEU A 277 1.07 8.58 -12.83
CA LEU A 277 1.35 9.29 -11.58
C LEU A 277 2.82 9.74 -11.51
N GLU A 278 3.74 8.92 -12.03
CA GLU A 278 5.14 9.30 -12.18
C GLU A 278 5.27 10.55 -13.06
N LYS A 279 4.55 10.59 -14.20
CA LYS A 279 4.47 11.78 -15.08
C LYS A 279 3.93 13.00 -14.32
N MET A 280 2.80 12.86 -13.60
CA MET A 280 2.22 13.96 -12.81
C MET A 280 3.22 14.51 -11.79
N GLY A 281 3.91 13.62 -11.06
CA GLY A 281 4.91 14.02 -10.07
C GLY A 281 6.12 14.74 -10.68
N ARG A 282 6.57 14.33 -11.87
CA ARG A 282 7.64 15.00 -12.61
C ARG A 282 7.21 16.39 -13.09
N GLU A 283 6.03 16.52 -13.69
CA GLU A 283 5.50 17.79 -14.18
C GLU A 283 5.23 18.79 -13.04
N LEU A 284 4.86 18.30 -11.86
CA LEU A 284 4.74 19.14 -10.65
C LEU A 284 6.09 19.51 -10.03
N GLY A 285 7.20 18.89 -10.45
CA GLY A 285 8.52 19.10 -9.87
C GLY A 285 8.69 18.48 -8.46
N VAL A 286 7.77 17.59 -8.06
CA VAL A 286 7.79 16.91 -6.74
C VAL A 286 8.44 15.53 -6.79
N LEU A 287 8.71 15.02 -7.97
CA LEU A 287 9.48 13.81 -8.20
C LEU A 287 10.82 14.18 -8.83
N LYS A 288 11.91 14.05 -8.07
CA LYS A 288 13.26 14.28 -8.61
C LYS A 288 13.62 13.16 -9.58
N VAL A 289 14.17 13.52 -10.74
CA VAL A 289 14.80 12.55 -11.63
C VAL A 289 16.11 12.13 -10.98
N SER A 290 16.25 10.86 -10.60
CA SER A 290 17.56 10.32 -10.26
C SER A 290 18.40 10.36 -11.54
N SER A 291 19.41 11.21 -11.55
CA SER A 291 20.43 11.30 -12.61
C SER A 291 21.25 10.02 -12.67
#